data_dd7467880fe336e1fd2f8b13f631258c
#
_entry.id   dd7467880fe336e1fd2f8b13f631258c
#
_cell.length_a   1.000
_cell.length_b   1.000
_cell.length_c   1.000
_cell.angle_alpha   90.00
_cell.angle_beta   90.00
_cell.angle_gamma   90.00
#
_symmetry.space_group_name_H-M   'P 1'
#
loop_
_entity.id
_entity.type
_entity.pdbx_description
1 polymer ?
#
loop_
_entity_poly.entity_id
_entity_poly.type
_entity_poly.pdbx_seq_one_letter_code
_entity_poly.pdbx_strand_id
1 'polypeptide(L)'
;MKRISTKEINRLALPAVITGVIEPVISLTDTVMAGHIALNTKEVLGAVGVVSSFLSALLWIFIQSSRAITSQVAYAYGQGKLSQVKGLVAQILLLSLGISLLSSIFSFVCSQFILERFYDAEGTLLEYCLDYFHIRVWGFPLTLLTLTIHSIFRGFQNTSWSMYISILGGVINLVFNYIFVYIFHWDIKGLAWASLLAQGTMFVVSVIIMYQKTPFKFFIVKGIHPKFLQSLRMSADLLIRSSMLQGVLYFSFLKATLLGTDGDHTIVATHTLLNQVWGFSTFLFDGYCNAGGLISGRLYSTRQYESIRELVRQLFYVVLGISSAISLIYFLFYYQIGTLMTENTDISLLFYENFWIVILMQPITAITFLFSGVYKGMGFTQVLRDAFIIATLLGFLPAFYVCENLLEWGLSGIWAAFFVWIVFRGGILFLHYLSFFYKRSVQPSV
;
A
#
# COMPACT_ATOMS: atom_id res chain seq x y z
N MET A 1 -33.85 7.55 8.40
CA MET A 1 -32.54 6.97 8.10
C MET A 1 -31.90 7.74 6.93
N LYS A 2 -30.78 8.40 7.15
CA LYS A 2 -30.07 9.07 6.03
C LYS A 2 -29.29 8.00 5.26
N ARG A 3 -29.78 7.61 4.10
CA ARG A 3 -29.08 6.72 3.17
C ARG A 3 -27.77 7.40 2.76
N ILE A 4 -26.65 6.71 2.88
CA ILE A 4 -25.35 7.26 2.44
C ILE A 4 -25.40 7.38 0.93
N SER A 5 -25.16 8.58 0.42
CA SER A 5 -25.24 8.82 -1.02
C SER A 5 -24.06 8.16 -1.74
N THR A 6 -24.33 7.44 -2.82
CA THR A 6 -23.30 6.92 -3.73
C THR A 6 -22.34 8.05 -4.19
N LYS A 7 -22.84 9.28 -4.33
CA LYS A 7 -22.03 10.46 -4.62
C LYS A 7 -20.99 10.76 -3.52
N GLU A 8 -21.33 10.55 -2.25
CA GLU A 8 -20.41 10.73 -1.13
C GLU A 8 -19.30 9.65 -1.14
N ILE A 9 -19.67 8.39 -1.41
CA ILE A 9 -18.72 7.28 -1.55
C ILE A 9 -17.75 7.57 -2.69
N ASN A 10 -18.25 7.89 -3.89
CA ASN A 10 -17.42 8.15 -5.07
C ASN A 10 -16.52 9.37 -4.90
N ARG A 11 -16.97 10.42 -4.20
CA ARG A 11 -16.16 11.60 -3.88
C ARG A 11 -14.91 11.25 -3.07
N LEU A 12 -14.96 10.21 -2.25
CA LEU A 12 -13.82 9.74 -1.46
C LEU A 12 -13.03 8.63 -2.17
N ALA A 13 -13.73 7.73 -2.87
CA ALA A 13 -13.13 6.56 -3.49
C ALA A 13 -12.32 6.91 -4.74
N LEU A 14 -12.89 7.67 -5.69
CA LEU A 14 -12.23 7.98 -6.96
C LEU A 14 -10.89 8.70 -6.79
N PRO A 15 -10.78 9.77 -5.96
CA PRO A 15 -9.48 10.38 -5.71
C PRO A 15 -8.49 9.43 -5.02
N ALA A 16 -8.96 8.51 -4.17
CA ALA A 16 -8.09 7.53 -3.51
C ALA A 16 -7.54 6.49 -4.51
N VAL A 17 -8.36 6.03 -5.46
CA VAL A 17 -7.92 5.15 -6.57
C VAL A 17 -6.86 5.85 -7.40
N ILE A 18 -7.13 7.09 -7.84
CA ILE A 18 -6.19 7.87 -8.66
C ILE A 18 -4.85 8.06 -7.91
N THR A 19 -4.88 8.44 -6.62
CA THR A 19 -3.67 8.57 -5.80
C THR A 19 -2.89 7.25 -5.74
N GLY A 20 -3.58 6.11 -5.60
CA GLY A 20 -2.95 4.79 -5.54
C GLY A 20 -2.28 4.37 -6.85
N VAL A 21 -2.76 4.83 -7.99
CA VAL A 21 -2.20 4.50 -9.32
C VAL A 21 -1.03 5.42 -9.69
N ILE A 22 -1.01 6.66 -9.21
CA ILE A 22 0.02 7.64 -9.57
C ILE A 22 1.42 7.21 -9.12
N GLU A 23 1.58 6.66 -7.91
CA GLU A 23 2.90 6.22 -7.42
C GLU A 23 3.53 5.14 -8.31
N PRO A 24 2.83 4.04 -8.68
CA PRO A 24 3.34 3.08 -9.67
C PRO A 24 3.69 3.72 -11.03
N VAL A 25 2.89 4.67 -11.50
CA VAL A 25 3.16 5.37 -12.77
C VAL A 25 4.45 6.20 -12.69
N ILE A 26 4.67 6.93 -11.60
CA ILE A 26 5.92 7.69 -11.38
C ILE A 26 7.12 6.74 -11.36
N SER A 27 7.05 5.65 -10.61
CA SER A 27 8.11 4.66 -10.52
C SER A 27 8.43 4.02 -11.88
N LEU A 28 7.39 3.71 -12.68
CA LEU A 28 7.55 3.20 -14.03
C LEU A 28 8.23 4.24 -14.94
N THR A 29 7.85 5.51 -14.83
CA THR A 29 8.44 6.61 -15.61
C THR A 29 9.93 6.77 -15.30
N ASP A 30 10.30 6.77 -14.01
CA ASP A 30 11.72 6.83 -13.59
C ASP A 30 12.51 5.64 -14.17
N THR A 31 11.93 4.43 -14.15
CA THR A 31 12.54 3.22 -14.70
C THR A 31 12.71 3.30 -16.21
N VAL A 32 11.68 3.74 -16.95
CA VAL A 32 11.74 3.91 -18.40
C VAL A 32 12.81 4.94 -18.78
N MET A 33 12.86 6.07 -18.09
CA MET A 33 13.85 7.10 -18.34
C MET A 33 15.29 6.62 -18.01
N ALA A 34 15.48 5.87 -16.94
CA ALA A 34 16.76 5.22 -16.63
C ALA A 34 17.21 4.28 -17.75
N GLY A 35 16.28 3.51 -18.33
CA GLY A 35 16.54 2.63 -19.46
C GLY A 35 16.93 3.33 -20.78
N HIS A 36 16.73 4.64 -20.88
CA HIS A 36 17.10 5.43 -22.05
C HIS A 36 18.38 6.30 -21.84
N ILE A 37 19.05 6.18 -20.69
CA ILE A 37 20.36 6.80 -20.47
C ILE A 37 21.40 6.02 -21.26
N ALA A 38 22.09 6.70 -22.18
CA ALA A 38 22.94 6.06 -23.19
C ALA A 38 24.24 5.40 -22.63
N LEU A 39 24.73 5.88 -21.48
CA LEU A 39 25.94 5.35 -20.86
C LEU A 39 25.56 4.35 -19.74
N ASN A 40 26.16 3.15 -19.79
CA ASN A 40 26.01 2.11 -18.76
C ASN A 40 24.54 1.85 -18.37
N THR A 41 23.66 1.73 -19.36
CA THR A 41 22.21 1.58 -19.18
C THR A 41 21.83 0.47 -18.21
N LYS A 42 22.54 -0.67 -18.24
CA LYS A 42 22.26 -1.82 -17.37
C LYS A 42 22.54 -1.49 -15.91
N GLU A 43 23.67 -0.87 -15.65
CA GLU A 43 24.10 -0.47 -14.30
C GLU A 43 23.22 0.63 -13.74
N VAL A 44 22.85 1.63 -14.56
CA VAL A 44 21.93 2.70 -14.19
C VAL A 44 20.54 2.15 -13.85
N LEU A 45 19.99 1.28 -14.69
CA LEU A 45 18.70 0.65 -14.46
C LEU A 45 18.71 -0.24 -13.21
N GLY A 46 19.82 -1.01 -13.04
CA GLY A 46 20.05 -1.81 -11.85
C GLY A 46 20.10 -0.96 -10.58
N ALA A 47 20.82 0.17 -10.61
CA ALA A 47 20.96 1.07 -9.48
C ALA A 47 19.61 1.71 -9.09
N VAL A 48 18.82 2.19 -10.06
CA VAL A 48 17.46 2.70 -9.80
C VAL A 48 16.58 1.63 -9.18
N GLY A 49 16.63 0.39 -9.67
CA GLY A 49 15.87 -0.73 -9.14
C GLY A 49 16.24 -1.08 -7.70
N VAL A 50 17.54 -1.26 -7.42
CA VAL A 50 18.06 -1.60 -6.08
C VAL A 50 17.71 -0.53 -5.06
N VAL A 51 18.04 0.74 -5.34
CA VAL A 51 17.80 1.84 -4.40
C VAL A 51 16.31 2.09 -4.18
N SER A 52 15.50 2.05 -5.24
CA SER A 52 14.06 2.23 -5.13
C SER A 52 13.40 1.11 -4.33
N SER A 53 13.87 -0.15 -4.46
CA SER A 53 13.35 -1.27 -3.67
C SER A 53 13.65 -1.10 -2.19
N PHE A 54 14.85 -0.68 -1.83
CA PHE A 54 15.24 -0.40 -0.44
C PHE A 54 14.40 0.72 0.18
N LEU A 55 14.32 1.88 -0.51
CA LEU A 55 13.56 3.02 -0.01
C LEU A 55 12.06 2.71 0.10
N SER A 56 11.52 1.93 -0.83
CA SER A 56 10.15 1.45 -0.78
C SER A 56 9.91 0.53 0.42
N ALA A 57 10.83 -0.39 0.71
CA ALA A 57 10.73 -1.28 1.87
C ALA A 57 10.70 -0.48 3.18
N LEU A 58 11.59 0.51 3.34
CA LEU A 58 11.56 1.45 4.48
C LEU A 58 10.21 2.18 4.58
N LEU A 59 9.71 2.68 3.44
CA LEU A 59 8.45 3.41 3.40
C LEU A 59 7.28 2.52 3.84
N TRP A 60 7.20 1.28 3.35
CA TRP A 60 6.16 0.32 3.73
C TRP A 60 6.16 0.00 5.23
N ILE A 61 7.33 -0.07 5.86
CA ILE A 61 7.46 -0.27 7.30
C ILE A 61 6.90 0.93 8.06
N PHE A 62 7.39 2.13 7.76
CA PHE A 62 7.10 3.31 8.57
C PHE A 62 5.76 4.00 8.27
N ILE A 63 5.19 3.82 7.08
CA ILE A 63 3.87 4.38 6.73
C ILE A 63 2.75 3.86 7.64
N GLN A 64 2.93 2.70 8.27
CA GLN A 64 1.93 2.13 9.17
C GLN A 64 1.71 3.02 10.41
N SER A 65 2.76 3.71 10.88
CA SER A 65 2.66 4.68 11.97
C SER A 65 1.72 5.83 11.63
N SER A 66 1.73 6.25 10.37
CA SER A 66 0.90 7.35 9.87
C SER A 66 -0.56 6.94 9.63
N ARG A 67 -0.81 5.68 9.29
CA ARG A 67 -2.16 5.19 8.96
C ARG A 67 -3.09 5.15 10.18
N ALA A 68 -2.55 4.95 11.38
CA ALA A 68 -3.33 4.94 12.61
C ALA A 68 -3.99 6.30 12.91
N ILE A 69 -3.38 7.42 12.50
CA ILE A 69 -3.93 8.76 12.74
C ILE A 69 -5.22 9.00 11.95
N THR A 70 -5.39 8.35 10.79
CA THR A 70 -6.61 8.48 9.97
C THR A 70 -7.88 8.16 10.74
N SER A 71 -7.90 7.05 11.49
CA SER A 71 -9.08 6.65 12.27
C SER A 71 -9.34 7.60 13.45
N GLN A 72 -8.28 8.09 14.11
CA GLN A 72 -8.39 9.04 15.21
C GLN A 72 -8.95 10.40 14.76
N VAL A 73 -8.48 10.89 13.62
CA VAL A 73 -8.99 12.13 13.02
C VAL A 73 -10.42 11.94 12.51
N ALA A 74 -10.73 10.82 11.85
CA ALA A 74 -12.08 10.51 11.38
C ALA A 74 -13.08 10.40 12.54
N TYR A 75 -12.67 9.80 13.66
CA TYR A 75 -13.46 9.72 14.88
C TYR A 75 -13.74 11.12 15.46
N ALA A 76 -12.72 11.97 15.60
CA ALA A 76 -12.86 13.33 16.09
C ALA A 76 -13.68 14.21 15.14
N TYR A 77 -13.54 14.01 13.84
CA TYR A 77 -14.34 14.69 12.81
C TYR A 77 -15.83 14.36 12.96
N GLY A 78 -16.18 13.08 13.13
CA GLY A 78 -17.56 12.65 13.30
C GLY A 78 -18.23 13.24 14.55
N GLN A 79 -17.45 13.47 15.61
CA GLN A 79 -17.94 14.12 16.86
C GLN A 79 -17.93 15.65 16.83
N GLY A 80 -17.39 16.29 15.77
CA GLY A 80 -17.17 17.73 15.73
C GLY A 80 -16.07 18.23 16.69
N LYS A 81 -15.20 17.33 17.19
CA LYS A 81 -14.21 17.60 18.24
C LYS A 81 -12.76 17.59 17.74
N LEU A 82 -12.52 18.09 16.53
CA LEU A 82 -11.17 18.13 15.91
C LEU A 82 -10.14 18.87 16.75
N SER A 83 -10.55 19.87 17.54
CA SER A 83 -9.67 20.62 18.42
C SER A 83 -9.00 19.74 19.49
N GLN A 84 -9.66 18.66 19.92
CA GLN A 84 -9.15 17.75 20.93
C GLN A 84 -8.00 16.87 20.45
N VAL A 85 -7.84 16.67 19.15
CA VAL A 85 -6.79 15.82 18.57
C VAL A 85 -5.61 16.62 17.98
N LYS A 86 -5.60 17.95 18.12
CA LYS A 86 -4.50 18.80 17.60
C LYS A 86 -3.14 18.38 18.14
N GLY A 87 -3.04 18.17 19.46
CA GLY A 87 -1.79 17.72 20.10
C GLY A 87 -1.36 16.33 19.63
N LEU A 88 -2.33 15.41 19.44
CA LEU A 88 -2.03 14.08 18.92
C LEU A 88 -1.47 14.13 17.50
N VAL A 89 -2.10 14.93 16.62
CA VAL A 89 -1.64 15.10 15.22
C VAL A 89 -0.23 15.67 15.19
N ALA A 90 0.06 16.71 16.00
CA ALA A 90 1.40 17.29 16.09
C ALA A 90 2.44 16.26 16.59
N GLN A 91 2.11 15.45 17.59
CA GLN A 91 3.00 14.40 18.11
C GLN A 91 3.29 13.32 17.06
N ILE A 92 2.28 12.87 16.30
CA ILE A 92 2.49 11.88 15.23
C ILE A 92 3.32 12.47 14.09
N LEU A 93 3.13 13.74 13.72
CA LEU A 93 3.95 14.41 12.72
C LEU A 93 5.42 14.53 13.19
N LEU A 94 5.66 14.91 14.45
CA LEU A 94 7.01 14.97 15.03
C LEU A 94 7.64 13.59 15.14
N LEU A 95 6.87 12.58 15.53
CA LEU A 95 7.35 11.19 15.55
C LEU A 95 7.75 10.72 14.15
N SER A 96 6.92 10.99 13.14
CA SER A 96 7.21 10.65 11.73
C SER A 96 8.46 11.39 11.24
N LEU A 97 8.62 12.66 11.59
CA LEU A 97 9.82 13.43 11.29
C LEU A 97 11.07 12.82 11.96
N GLY A 98 11.00 12.53 13.24
CA GLY A 98 12.13 11.94 13.98
C GLY A 98 12.54 10.58 13.43
N ILE A 99 11.58 9.67 13.23
CA ILE A 99 11.83 8.35 12.66
C ILE A 99 12.42 8.46 11.24
N SER A 100 11.85 9.31 10.40
CA SER A 100 12.32 9.42 9.01
C SER A 100 13.71 10.04 8.90
N LEU A 101 14.02 11.05 9.70
CA LEU A 101 15.36 11.65 9.74
C LEU A 101 16.39 10.66 10.28
N LEU A 102 16.11 9.97 11.39
CA LEU A 102 17.00 8.94 11.93
C LEU A 102 17.25 7.83 10.93
N SER A 103 16.20 7.35 10.26
CA SER A 103 16.33 6.32 9.23
C SER A 103 17.12 6.82 8.03
N SER A 104 16.94 8.07 7.59
CA SER A 104 17.72 8.63 6.48
C SER A 104 19.18 8.81 6.83
N ILE A 105 19.50 9.32 8.02
CA ILE A 105 20.89 9.48 8.50
C ILE A 105 21.56 8.11 8.62
N PHE A 106 20.88 7.15 9.25
CA PHE A 106 21.40 5.79 9.38
C PHE A 106 21.67 5.15 8.01
N SER A 107 20.68 5.23 7.10
CA SER A 107 20.81 4.68 5.76
C SER A 107 21.89 5.39 4.93
N PHE A 108 22.07 6.71 5.09
CA PHE A 108 23.12 7.48 4.44
C PHE A 108 24.52 7.03 4.91
N VAL A 109 24.71 6.93 6.24
CA VAL A 109 26.00 6.52 6.84
C VAL A 109 26.32 5.06 6.51
N CYS A 110 25.33 4.18 6.50
CA CYS A 110 25.50 2.75 6.22
C CYS A 110 25.24 2.38 4.75
N SER A 111 25.17 3.36 3.84
CA SER A 111 24.76 3.14 2.44
C SER A 111 25.59 2.08 1.74
N GLN A 112 26.91 2.16 1.80
CA GLN A 112 27.81 1.20 1.17
C GLN A 112 27.61 -0.22 1.74
N PHE A 113 27.59 -0.37 3.07
CA PHE A 113 27.35 -1.65 3.73
C PHE A 113 26.01 -2.26 3.33
N ILE A 114 24.95 -1.42 3.25
CA ILE A 114 23.61 -1.88 2.85
C ILE A 114 23.62 -2.38 1.41
N LEU A 115 24.23 -1.64 0.49
CA LEU A 115 24.23 -1.95 -0.93
C LEU A 115 25.10 -3.18 -1.24
N GLU A 116 26.28 -3.29 -0.64
CA GLU A 116 27.18 -4.45 -0.82
C GLU A 116 26.60 -5.72 -0.17
N ARG A 117 26.10 -5.61 1.10
CA ARG A 117 25.76 -6.81 1.88
C ARG A 117 24.38 -7.38 1.58
N PHE A 118 23.40 -6.53 1.26
CA PHE A 118 22.00 -6.96 1.04
C PHE A 118 21.61 -7.04 -0.43
N TYR A 119 22.38 -6.39 -1.32
CA TYR A 119 22.07 -6.33 -2.75
C TYR A 119 23.22 -6.80 -3.64
N ASP A 120 24.35 -7.25 -3.08
CA ASP A 120 25.54 -7.68 -3.78
C ASP A 120 25.97 -6.69 -4.88
N ALA A 121 25.84 -5.38 -4.59
CA ALA A 121 26.24 -4.34 -5.53
C ALA A 121 27.76 -4.16 -5.48
N GLU A 122 28.43 -4.35 -6.62
CA GLU A 122 29.91 -4.24 -6.75
C GLU A 122 30.27 -3.39 -7.96
N GLY A 123 31.52 -2.90 -7.97
CA GLY A 123 32.13 -2.17 -9.10
C GLY A 123 31.29 -0.95 -9.52
N THR A 124 31.09 -0.79 -10.83
CA THR A 124 30.37 0.34 -11.43
C THR A 124 28.90 0.41 -10.99
N LEU A 125 28.24 -0.74 -10.74
CA LEU A 125 26.88 -0.78 -10.20
C LEU A 125 26.81 -0.12 -8.82
N LEU A 126 27.77 -0.41 -7.94
CA LEU A 126 27.85 0.19 -6.60
C LEU A 126 28.02 1.71 -6.68
N GLU A 127 28.88 2.21 -7.58
CA GLU A 127 29.09 3.66 -7.76
C GLU A 127 27.77 4.36 -8.16
N TYR A 128 27.04 3.83 -9.16
CA TYR A 128 25.73 4.38 -9.55
C TYR A 128 24.69 4.26 -8.44
N CYS A 129 24.70 3.15 -7.69
CA CYS A 129 23.83 2.99 -6.52
C CYS A 129 24.10 4.06 -5.47
N LEU A 130 25.38 4.34 -5.13
CA LEU A 130 25.74 5.35 -4.13
C LEU A 130 25.40 6.76 -4.60
N ASP A 131 25.70 7.09 -5.86
CA ASP A 131 25.35 8.38 -6.46
C ASP A 131 23.85 8.68 -6.41
N TYR A 132 23.04 7.69 -6.74
CA TYR A 132 21.58 7.80 -6.69
C TYR A 132 21.05 7.81 -5.25
N PHE A 133 21.59 6.92 -4.40
CA PHE A 133 21.13 6.73 -3.02
C PHE A 133 21.37 7.96 -2.17
N HIS A 134 22.55 8.58 -2.25
CA HIS A 134 22.92 9.73 -1.43
C HIS A 134 22.01 10.95 -1.64
N ILE A 135 21.42 11.07 -2.82
CA ILE A 135 20.41 12.11 -3.10
C ILE A 135 19.02 11.65 -2.67
N ARG A 136 18.63 10.44 -3.07
CA ARG A 136 17.26 9.92 -2.88
C ARG A 136 16.89 9.70 -1.41
N VAL A 137 17.85 9.33 -0.57
CA VAL A 137 17.61 9.06 0.85
C VAL A 137 17.04 10.28 1.61
N TRP A 138 17.37 11.49 1.18
CA TRP A 138 16.83 12.72 1.75
C TRP A 138 15.36 13.01 1.34
N GLY A 139 14.90 12.35 0.31
CA GLY A 139 13.49 12.36 -0.07
C GLY A 139 12.60 11.52 0.85
N PHE A 140 13.15 10.58 1.60
CA PHE A 140 12.39 9.71 2.50
C PHE A 140 11.64 10.48 3.61
N PRO A 141 12.26 11.45 4.34
CA PRO A 141 11.54 12.30 5.30
C PRO A 141 10.40 13.09 4.67
N LEU A 142 10.61 13.67 3.49
CA LEU A 142 9.61 14.44 2.78
C LEU A 142 8.41 13.56 2.39
N THR A 143 8.69 12.36 1.89
CA THR A 143 7.66 11.40 1.50
C THR A 143 6.86 10.90 2.70
N LEU A 144 7.53 10.48 3.79
CA LEU A 144 6.83 9.95 4.97
C LEU A 144 5.95 11.02 5.61
N LEU A 145 6.42 12.27 5.70
CA LEU A 145 5.63 13.39 6.22
C LEU A 145 4.45 13.73 5.30
N THR A 146 4.65 13.75 3.99
CA THR A 146 3.57 13.94 3.01
C THR A 146 2.48 12.89 3.19
N LEU A 147 2.84 11.60 3.29
CA LEU A 147 1.90 10.50 3.49
C LEU A 147 1.22 10.56 4.86
N THR A 148 1.90 11.08 5.88
CA THR A 148 1.29 11.35 7.20
C THR A 148 0.23 12.44 7.10
N ILE A 149 0.52 13.55 6.40
CA ILE A 149 -0.44 14.62 6.14
C ILE A 149 -1.60 14.12 5.27
N HIS A 150 -1.35 13.31 4.25
CA HIS A 150 -2.39 12.65 3.46
C HIS A 150 -3.30 11.75 4.32
N SER A 151 -2.74 11.10 5.35
CA SER A 151 -3.52 10.31 6.32
C SER A 151 -4.43 11.20 7.18
N ILE A 152 -3.98 12.42 7.51
CA ILE A 152 -4.80 13.44 8.18
C ILE A 152 -5.93 13.92 7.26
N PHE A 153 -5.64 14.22 5.98
CA PHE A 153 -6.65 14.64 5.01
C PHE A 153 -7.73 13.56 4.81
N ARG A 154 -7.34 12.31 4.72
CA ARG A 154 -8.28 11.18 4.69
C ARG A 154 -9.16 11.16 5.93
N GLY A 155 -8.59 11.28 7.12
CA GLY A 155 -9.36 11.37 8.37
C GLY A 155 -10.32 12.56 8.40
N PHE A 156 -9.96 13.67 7.74
CA PHE A 156 -10.80 14.85 7.54
C PHE A 156 -11.87 14.68 6.46
N GLN A 157 -12.07 13.47 5.94
CA GLN A 157 -13.01 13.11 4.87
C GLN A 157 -12.73 13.83 3.54
N ASN A 158 -11.47 14.12 3.24
CA ASN A 158 -11.08 14.74 1.99
C ASN A 158 -9.87 14.03 1.38
N THR A 159 -10.11 13.23 0.36
CA THR A 159 -9.10 12.48 -0.40
C THR A 159 -8.63 13.26 -1.64
N SER A 160 -9.41 14.25 -2.08
CA SER A 160 -9.10 15.03 -3.28
C SER A 160 -7.82 15.86 -3.12
N TRP A 161 -7.56 16.38 -1.93
CA TRP A 161 -6.32 17.14 -1.69
C TRP A 161 -5.08 16.26 -1.91
N SER A 162 -5.10 15.04 -1.39
CA SER A 162 -4.00 14.07 -1.63
C SER A 162 -3.84 13.76 -3.12
N MET A 163 -4.95 13.58 -3.84
CA MET A 163 -4.93 13.32 -5.29
C MET A 163 -4.26 14.45 -6.06
N TYR A 164 -4.69 15.70 -5.85
CA TYR A 164 -4.10 16.85 -6.56
C TYR A 164 -2.62 17.05 -6.24
N ILE A 165 -2.21 16.81 -4.99
CA ILE A 165 -0.80 16.88 -4.58
C ILE A 165 0.01 15.78 -5.28
N SER A 166 -0.49 14.54 -5.34
CA SER A 166 0.20 13.43 -6.02
C SER A 166 0.29 13.66 -7.53
N ILE A 167 -0.77 14.16 -8.17
CA ILE A 167 -0.72 14.54 -9.61
C ILE A 167 0.34 15.62 -9.84
N LEU A 168 0.35 16.67 -9.03
CA LEU A 168 1.34 17.74 -9.13
C LEU A 168 2.77 17.18 -8.98
N GLY A 169 2.99 16.31 -7.99
CA GLY A 169 4.28 15.65 -7.80
C GLY A 169 4.70 14.82 -9.01
N GLY A 170 3.77 14.05 -9.59
CA GLY A 170 4.03 13.26 -10.79
C GLY A 170 4.40 14.12 -12.00
N VAL A 171 3.68 15.21 -12.24
CA VAL A 171 4.00 16.15 -13.32
C VAL A 171 5.37 16.80 -13.12
N ILE A 172 5.68 17.25 -11.89
CA ILE A 172 6.98 17.84 -11.56
C ILE A 172 8.10 16.82 -11.76
N ASN A 173 7.93 15.59 -11.27
CA ASN A 173 8.91 14.53 -11.46
C ASN A 173 9.19 14.29 -12.95
N LEU A 174 8.14 14.13 -13.77
CA LEU A 174 8.28 13.91 -15.21
C LEU A 174 9.01 15.06 -15.92
N VAL A 175 8.62 16.30 -15.63
CA VAL A 175 9.21 17.49 -16.25
C VAL A 175 10.69 17.64 -15.85
N PHE A 176 11.00 17.51 -14.57
CA PHE A 176 12.40 17.65 -14.12
C PHE A 176 13.26 16.45 -14.49
N ASN A 177 12.71 15.23 -14.57
CA ASN A 177 13.41 14.10 -15.16
C ASN A 177 13.86 14.42 -16.58
N TYR A 178 12.95 14.94 -17.42
CA TYR A 178 13.30 15.34 -18.79
C TYR A 178 14.37 16.43 -18.80
N ILE A 179 14.24 17.46 -17.99
CA ILE A 179 15.20 18.59 -17.94
C ILE A 179 16.58 18.13 -17.47
N PHE A 180 16.64 17.39 -16.37
CA PHE A 180 17.94 17.03 -15.78
C PHE A 180 18.66 15.93 -16.55
N VAL A 181 17.93 14.95 -17.09
CA VAL A 181 18.53 13.85 -17.83
C VAL A 181 18.87 14.26 -19.25
N TYR A 182 17.94 14.88 -20.00
CA TYR A 182 18.13 15.13 -21.44
C TYR A 182 18.66 16.52 -21.78
N ILE A 183 18.40 17.55 -20.95
CA ILE A 183 18.89 18.91 -21.22
C ILE A 183 20.20 19.16 -20.48
N PHE A 184 20.28 18.82 -19.18
CA PHE A 184 21.46 19.06 -18.37
C PHE A 184 22.46 17.89 -18.38
N HIS A 185 22.08 16.73 -18.89
CA HIS A 185 22.90 15.51 -18.96
C HIS A 185 23.47 15.09 -17.58
N TRP A 186 22.65 15.17 -16.53
CA TRP A 186 23.04 14.78 -15.19
C TRP A 186 22.88 13.28 -14.92
N ASP A 187 22.61 12.49 -15.95
CA ASP A 187 22.47 11.03 -15.89
C ASP A 187 21.59 10.58 -14.70
N ILE A 188 22.03 9.56 -13.95
CA ILE A 188 21.30 9.01 -12.80
C ILE A 188 21.10 10.03 -11.67
N LYS A 189 22.02 10.98 -11.49
CA LYS A 189 21.86 12.07 -10.51
C LYS A 189 20.69 12.97 -10.86
N GLY A 190 20.45 13.17 -12.15
CA GLY A 190 19.29 13.94 -12.65
C GLY A 190 17.98 13.32 -12.23
N LEU A 191 17.82 11.98 -12.36
CA LEU A 191 16.65 11.25 -11.89
C LEU A 191 16.45 11.40 -10.36
N ALA A 192 17.55 11.32 -9.60
CA ALA A 192 17.50 11.47 -8.15
C ALA A 192 17.03 12.86 -7.72
N TRP A 193 17.57 13.93 -8.33
CA TRP A 193 17.20 15.31 -8.05
C TRP A 193 15.75 15.63 -8.47
N ALA A 194 15.30 15.15 -9.63
CA ALA A 194 13.94 15.33 -10.08
C ALA A 194 12.92 14.74 -9.09
N SER A 195 13.20 13.52 -8.62
CA SER A 195 12.37 12.86 -7.61
C SER A 195 12.41 13.59 -6.27
N LEU A 196 13.57 14.10 -5.83
CA LEU A 196 13.69 14.86 -4.58
C LEU A 196 12.91 16.17 -4.65
N LEU A 197 12.98 16.89 -5.78
CA LEU A 197 12.22 18.12 -6.01
C LEU A 197 10.70 17.86 -6.03
N ALA A 198 10.26 16.79 -6.68
CA ALA A 198 8.85 16.40 -6.69
C ALA A 198 8.35 16.11 -5.27
N GLN A 199 9.10 15.33 -4.48
CA GLN A 199 8.78 15.02 -3.09
C GLN A 199 8.78 16.27 -2.20
N GLY A 200 9.76 17.17 -2.39
CA GLY A 200 9.82 18.46 -1.70
C GLY A 200 8.60 19.33 -1.99
N THR A 201 8.21 19.41 -3.26
CA THR A 201 7.02 20.18 -3.67
C THR A 201 5.75 19.58 -3.08
N MET A 202 5.58 18.24 -3.15
CA MET A 202 4.43 17.56 -2.54
C MET A 202 4.36 17.84 -1.04
N PHE A 203 5.50 17.81 -0.34
CA PHE A 203 5.55 18.11 1.10
C PHE A 203 5.14 19.56 1.40
N VAL A 204 5.73 20.54 0.71
CA VAL A 204 5.43 21.96 0.90
C VAL A 204 3.95 22.25 0.66
N VAL A 205 3.40 21.76 -0.45
CA VAL A 205 1.97 21.97 -0.80
C VAL A 205 1.07 21.27 0.23
N SER A 206 1.44 20.06 0.70
CA SER A 206 0.71 19.35 1.77
C SER A 206 0.66 20.16 3.05
N VAL A 207 1.79 20.77 3.46
CA VAL A 207 1.87 21.62 4.65
C VAL A 207 1.01 22.87 4.48
N ILE A 208 1.08 23.54 3.34
CA ILE A 208 0.28 24.74 3.06
C ILE A 208 -1.21 24.42 3.16
N ILE A 209 -1.67 23.35 2.51
CA ILE A 209 -3.08 22.94 2.56
C ILE A 209 -3.48 22.55 3.98
N MET A 210 -2.65 21.82 4.71
CA MET A 210 -2.91 21.46 6.09
C MET A 210 -3.12 22.71 6.97
N TYR A 211 -2.26 23.71 6.85
CA TYR A 211 -2.34 24.94 7.63
C TYR A 211 -3.53 25.84 7.28
N GLN A 212 -3.91 25.87 6.00
CA GLN A 212 -5.01 26.73 5.50
C GLN A 212 -6.39 26.08 5.67
N LYS A 213 -6.49 24.76 5.48
CA LYS A 213 -7.78 24.06 5.37
C LYS A 213 -8.12 23.19 6.58
N THR A 214 -7.19 23.01 7.53
CA THR A 214 -7.41 22.19 8.73
C THR A 214 -6.99 22.95 10.00
N PRO A 215 -7.50 22.55 11.18
CA PRO A 215 -7.08 23.16 12.45
C PRO A 215 -5.72 22.65 12.95
N PHE A 216 -5.00 21.84 12.18
CA PHE A 216 -3.77 21.17 12.60
C PHE A 216 -2.51 21.96 12.21
N LYS A 217 -1.48 21.88 13.10
CA LYS A 217 -0.18 22.53 12.91
C LYS A 217 0.92 21.65 13.48
N PHE A 218 2.17 21.77 12.97
CA PHE A 218 3.30 20.94 13.35
C PHE A 218 3.74 21.08 14.82
N PHE A 219 3.70 22.28 15.39
CA PHE A 219 4.45 22.59 16.62
C PHE A 219 3.60 22.87 17.85
N ILE A 220 2.36 22.40 17.92
CA ILE A 220 1.54 22.59 19.12
C ILE A 220 1.60 21.31 19.97
N VAL A 221 2.66 21.14 20.74
CA VAL A 221 2.80 20.04 21.71
C VAL A 221 2.79 20.61 23.13
N LYS A 222 1.68 20.39 23.84
CA LYS A 222 1.57 20.66 25.27
C LYS A 222 1.45 19.32 26.01
N GLY A 223 2.58 18.73 26.41
CA GLY A 223 2.60 17.41 27.05
C GLY A 223 2.22 16.24 26.15
N ILE A 224 2.28 15.02 26.68
CA ILE A 224 1.91 13.80 25.92
C ILE A 224 0.38 13.68 25.87
N HIS A 225 -0.16 13.56 24.66
CA HIS A 225 -1.60 13.43 24.48
C HIS A 225 -2.11 12.07 25.01
N PRO A 226 -3.23 12.00 25.77
CA PRO A 226 -3.73 10.75 26.36
C PRO A 226 -3.94 9.60 25.37
N LYS A 227 -4.28 9.92 24.11
CA LYS A 227 -4.47 8.93 23.05
C LYS A 227 -3.18 8.58 22.28
N PHE A 228 -2.03 9.14 22.64
CA PHE A 228 -0.76 8.91 21.94
C PHE A 228 -0.35 7.44 22.01
N LEU A 229 -0.36 6.85 23.20
CA LEU A 229 -0.03 5.43 23.40
C LEU A 229 -1.01 4.51 22.67
N GLN A 230 -2.31 4.87 22.62
CA GLN A 230 -3.31 4.13 21.84
C GLN A 230 -2.96 4.18 20.36
N SER A 231 -2.56 5.33 19.83
CA SER A 231 -2.17 5.47 18.42
C SER A 231 -0.92 4.66 18.09
N LEU A 232 0.07 4.59 19.01
CA LEU A 232 1.26 3.74 18.86
C LEU A 232 0.89 2.25 18.83
N ARG A 233 -0.01 1.80 19.72
CA ARG A 233 -0.51 0.41 19.68
C ARG A 233 -1.21 0.08 18.38
N MET A 234 -2.07 0.96 17.90
CA MET A 234 -2.73 0.81 16.59
C MET A 234 -1.72 0.75 15.43
N SER A 235 -0.66 1.57 15.50
CA SER A 235 0.44 1.53 14.53
C SER A 235 1.19 0.20 14.58
N ALA A 236 1.48 -0.32 15.78
CA ALA A 236 2.12 -1.62 15.97
C ALA A 236 1.26 -2.77 15.43
N ASP A 237 -0.05 -2.77 15.70
CA ASP A 237 -0.97 -3.78 15.14
C ASP A 237 -0.95 -3.76 13.60
N LEU A 238 -0.98 -2.57 12.99
CA LEU A 238 -0.92 -2.41 11.53
C LEU A 238 0.46 -2.80 10.96
N LEU A 239 1.54 -2.56 11.72
CA LEU A 239 2.89 -2.97 11.35
C LEU A 239 3.00 -4.49 11.36
N ILE A 240 2.57 -5.18 12.43
CA ILE A 240 2.56 -6.65 12.52
C ILE A 240 1.74 -7.23 11.37
N ARG A 241 0.53 -6.69 11.12
CA ARG A 241 -0.30 -7.09 9.99
C ARG A 241 0.44 -6.99 8.65
N SER A 242 1.14 -5.86 8.42
CA SER A 242 1.87 -5.65 7.16
C SER A 242 3.10 -6.54 7.07
N SER A 243 3.78 -6.80 8.17
CA SER A 243 4.90 -7.75 8.22
C SER A 243 4.45 -9.18 7.91
N MET A 244 3.28 -9.59 8.39
CA MET A 244 2.69 -10.89 8.03
C MET A 244 2.41 -10.98 6.52
N LEU A 245 1.84 -9.92 5.92
CA LEU A 245 1.61 -9.87 4.47
C LEU A 245 2.94 -10.01 3.70
N GLN A 246 3.93 -9.20 4.07
CA GLN A 246 5.23 -9.25 3.41
C GLN A 246 5.96 -10.58 3.63
N GLY A 247 5.80 -11.17 4.81
CA GLY A 247 6.35 -12.48 5.11
C GLY A 247 5.75 -13.60 4.23
N VAL A 248 4.43 -13.58 4.03
CA VAL A 248 3.75 -14.54 3.13
C VAL A 248 4.21 -14.32 1.67
N LEU A 249 4.29 -13.07 1.19
CA LEU A 249 4.79 -12.78 -0.14
C LEU A 249 6.25 -13.21 -0.31
N TYR A 250 7.12 -12.85 0.61
CA TYR A 250 8.54 -13.24 0.57
C TYR A 250 8.70 -14.76 0.56
N PHE A 251 7.98 -15.46 1.43
CA PHE A 251 8.03 -16.93 1.50
C PHE A 251 7.58 -17.56 0.17
N SER A 252 6.54 -17.03 -0.46
CA SER A 252 6.05 -17.54 -1.75
C SER A 252 7.04 -17.31 -2.88
N PHE A 253 7.69 -16.12 -2.93
CA PHE A 253 8.76 -15.85 -3.89
C PHE A 253 9.97 -16.78 -3.67
N LEU A 254 10.39 -16.94 -2.41
CA LEU A 254 11.49 -17.86 -2.07
C LEU A 254 11.18 -19.28 -2.55
N LYS A 255 9.97 -19.77 -2.31
CA LYS A 255 9.55 -21.11 -2.74
C LYS A 255 9.42 -21.23 -4.25
N ALA A 256 8.89 -20.22 -4.94
CA ALA A 256 8.85 -20.19 -6.40
C ALA A 256 10.27 -20.23 -7.00
N THR A 257 11.26 -19.59 -6.37
CA THR A 257 12.66 -19.67 -6.77
C THR A 257 13.26 -21.06 -6.55
N LEU A 258 12.95 -21.68 -5.39
CA LEU A 258 13.48 -23.01 -5.05
C LEU A 258 12.86 -24.15 -5.86
N LEU A 259 11.67 -23.96 -6.43
CA LEU A 259 11.02 -24.91 -7.34
C LEU A 259 11.67 -24.94 -8.73
N GLY A 260 12.39 -23.88 -9.12
CA GLY A 260 13.21 -23.88 -10.32
C GLY A 260 14.40 -24.82 -10.19
N THR A 261 14.75 -25.53 -11.27
CA THR A 261 16.02 -26.29 -11.35
C THR A 261 17.18 -25.32 -11.63
N ASP A 262 18.42 -25.79 -11.45
CA ASP A 262 19.63 -24.98 -11.65
C ASP A 262 19.61 -24.22 -12.98
N GLY A 263 19.46 -22.88 -12.91
CA GLY A 263 19.42 -21.98 -14.06
C GLY A 263 18.05 -21.77 -14.71
N ASP A 264 17.00 -22.48 -14.29
CA ASP A 264 15.64 -22.23 -14.77
C ASP A 264 14.85 -21.30 -13.82
N HIS A 265 14.60 -20.08 -14.25
CA HIS A 265 13.85 -19.07 -13.52
C HIS A 265 12.40 -18.93 -13.99
N THR A 266 11.89 -19.85 -14.81
CA THR A 266 10.52 -19.80 -15.39
C THR A 266 9.46 -19.69 -14.32
N ILE A 267 9.54 -20.48 -13.23
CA ILE A 267 8.54 -20.51 -12.15
C ILE A 267 8.48 -19.18 -11.40
N VAL A 268 9.64 -18.64 -11.00
CA VAL A 268 9.67 -17.36 -10.28
C VAL A 268 9.27 -16.18 -11.17
N ALA A 269 9.62 -16.22 -12.45
CA ALA A 269 9.20 -15.22 -13.42
C ALA A 269 7.67 -15.24 -13.58
N THR A 270 7.07 -16.42 -13.76
CA THR A 270 5.62 -16.58 -13.85
C THR A 270 4.92 -16.14 -12.56
N HIS A 271 5.46 -16.52 -11.39
CA HIS A 271 4.93 -16.07 -10.10
C HIS A 271 4.93 -14.53 -9.99
N THR A 272 6.00 -13.90 -10.49
CA THR A 272 6.11 -12.43 -10.53
C THR A 272 5.00 -11.81 -11.38
N LEU A 273 4.75 -12.34 -12.57
CA LEU A 273 3.70 -11.82 -13.46
C LEU A 273 2.31 -11.99 -12.85
N LEU A 274 2.00 -13.17 -12.32
CA LEU A 274 0.72 -13.42 -11.63
C LEU A 274 0.51 -12.47 -10.45
N ASN A 275 1.58 -12.23 -9.65
CA ASN A 275 1.52 -11.32 -8.51
C ASN A 275 1.31 -9.86 -8.94
N GLN A 276 1.90 -9.42 -10.06
CA GLN A 276 1.67 -8.09 -10.62
C GLN A 276 0.22 -7.91 -11.07
N VAL A 277 -0.34 -8.88 -11.78
CA VAL A 277 -1.73 -8.82 -12.25
C VAL A 277 -2.71 -8.83 -11.07
N TRP A 278 -2.47 -9.68 -10.06
CA TRP A 278 -3.25 -9.67 -8.82
C TRP A 278 -3.12 -8.35 -8.06
N GLY A 279 -1.91 -7.83 -7.92
CA GLY A 279 -1.62 -6.55 -7.25
C GLY A 279 -2.29 -5.37 -7.93
N PHE A 280 -2.22 -5.29 -9.28
CA PHE A 280 -2.84 -4.22 -10.06
C PHE A 280 -4.36 -4.14 -9.82
N SER A 281 -5.04 -5.28 -9.83
CA SER A 281 -6.49 -5.31 -9.60
C SER A 281 -6.87 -4.83 -8.19
N THR A 282 -6.00 -5.04 -7.19
CA THR A 282 -6.28 -4.59 -5.82
C THR A 282 -6.36 -3.07 -5.70
N PHE A 283 -5.61 -2.30 -6.48
CA PHE A 283 -5.67 -0.83 -6.47
C PHE A 283 -7.04 -0.30 -6.87
N LEU A 284 -7.73 -0.98 -7.81
CA LEU A 284 -9.01 -0.51 -8.34
C LEU A 284 -10.14 -0.56 -7.30
N PHE A 285 -10.19 -1.59 -6.45
CA PHE A 285 -11.23 -1.67 -5.41
C PHE A 285 -10.76 -1.16 -4.04
N ASP A 286 -9.44 -1.07 -3.77
CA ASP A 286 -8.92 -0.56 -2.49
C ASP A 286 -9.34 0.89 -2.22
N GLY A 287 -9.49 1.71 -3.24
CA GLY A 287 -10.02 3.07 -3.11
C GLY A 287 -11.42 3.10 -2.50
N TYR A 288 -12.32 2.21 -2.93
CA TYR A 288 -13.67 2.07 -2.37
C TYR A 288 -13.64 1.49 -0.95
N CYS A 289 -12.76 0.53 -0.69
CA CYS A 289 -12.58 -0.05 0.63
C CYS A 289 -12.04 0.99 1.64
N ASN A 290 -11.11 1.84 1.22
CA ASN A 290 -10.59 2.94 2.03
C ASN A 290 -11.67 4.01 2.28
N ALA A 291 -12.46 4.39 1.27
CA ALA A 291 -13.59 5.30 1.44
C ALA A 291 -14.61 4.75 2.45
N GLY A 292 -14.91 3.45 2.36
CA GLY A 292 -15.73 2.74 3.35
C GLY A 292 -15.18 2.84 4.76
N GLY A 293 -13.86 2.69 4.91
CA GLY A 293 -13.17 2.88 6.18
C GLY A 293 -13.34 4.30 6.74
N LEU A 294 -13.15 5.32 5.92
CA LEU A 294 -13.30 6.73 6.34
C LEU A 294 -14.72 7.04 6.82
N ILE A 295 -15.73 6.61 6.06
CA ILE A 295 -17.13 6.84 6.41
C ILE A 295 -17.52 6.01 7.65
N SER A 296 -17.09 4.74 7.74
CA SER A 296 -17.39 3.89 8.91
C SER A 296 -16.77 4.42 10.19
N GLY A 297 -15.55 4.98 10.14
CA GLY A 297 -14.90 5.63 11.30
C GLY A 297 -15.69 6.82 11.82
N ARG A 298 -16.21 7.67 10.92
CA ARG A 298 -17.08 8.79 11.25
C ARG A 298 -18.40 8.31 11.87
N LEU A 299 -19.09 7.34 11.25
CA LEU A 299 -20.36 6.81 11.73
C LEU A 299 -20.21 6.07 13.07
N TYR A 300 -19.10 5.37 13.26
CA TYR A 300 -18.79 4.68 14.49
C TYR A 300 -18.64 5.66 15.67
N SER A 301 -18.00 6.81 15.42
CA SER A 301 -17.84 7.86 16.44
C SER A 301 -19.15 8.44 16.95
N THR A 302 -20.20 8.41 16.13
CA THR A 302 -21.55 8.89 16.44
C THR A 302 -22.54 7.77 16.78
N ARG A 303 -22.05 6.54 16.98
CA ARG A 303 -22.82 5.32 17.29
C ARG A 303 -23.93 4.98 16.27
N GLN A 304 -23.77 5.38 15.01
CA GLN A 304 -24.73 5.12 13.94
C GLN A 304 -24.51 3.72 13.31
N TYR A 305 -24.74 2.66 14.09
CA TYR A 305 -24.41 1.28 13.69
C TYR A 305 -25.23 0.79 12.49
N GLU A 306 -26.52 1.16 12.40
CA GLU A 306 -27.36 0.80 11.27
C GLU A 306 -26.89 1.46 9.96
N SER A 307 -26.40 2.70 10.04
CA SER A 307 -25.81 3.37 8.88
C SER A 307 -24.51 2.69 8.44
N ILE A 308 -23.73 2.11 9.36
CA ILE A 308 -22.55 1.31 9.02
C ILE A 308 -22.96 0.02 8.28
N ARG A 309 -24.00 -0.68 8.75
CA ARG A 309 -24.53 -1.90 8.08
C ARG A 309 -24.95 -1.58 6.64
N GLU A 310 -25.71 -0.49 6.47
CA GLU A 310 -26.14 -0.06 5.14
C GLU A 310 -24.97 0.33 4.23
N LEU A 311 -23.96 1.06 4.77
CA LEU A 311 -22.73 1.37 4.05
C LEU A 311 -22.00 0.11 3.59
N VAL A 312 -21.81 -0.86 4.50
CA VAL A 312 -21.13 -2.13 4.18
C VAL A 312 -21.90 -2.89 3.11
N ARG A 313 -23.26 -2.93 3.20
CA ARG A 313 -24.10 -3.56 2.19
C ARG A 313 -23.94 -2.89 0.81
N GLN A 314 -23.97 -1.57 0.75
CA GLN A 314 -23.80 -0.83 -0.50
C GLN A 314 -22.41 -1.06 -1.09
N LEU A 315 -21.36 -0.96 -0.28
CA LEU A 315 -19.98 -1.18 -0.72
C LEU A 315 -19.73 -2.64 -1.14
N PHE A 316 -20.38 -3.60 -0.48
CA PHE A 316 -20.28 -5.02 -0.85
C PHE A 316 -20.69 -5.23 -2.31
N TYR A 317 -21.83 -4.68 -2.73
CA TYR A 317 -22.28 -4.79 -4.12
C TYR A 317 -21.36 -4.03 -5.09
N VAL A 318 -20.86 -2.85 -4.68
CA VAL A 318 -19.94 -2.05 -5.53
C VAL A 318 -18.62 -2.78 -5.74
N VAL A 319 -17.96 -3.24 -4.67
CA VAL A 319 -16.65 -3.91 -4.80
C VAL A 319 -16.78 -5.29 -5.44
N LEU A 320 -17.90 -6.00 -5.20
CA LEU A 320 -18.20 -7.24 -5.88
C LEU A 320 -18.42 -7.01 -7.39
N GLY A 321 -19.15 -5.96 -7.76
CA GLY A 321 -19.36 -5.60 -9.15
C GLY A 321 -18.05 -5.24 -9.86
N ILE A 322 -17.21 -4.41 -9.23
CA ILE A 322 -15.89 -4.04 -9.79
C ILE A 322 -15.01 -5.28 -9.94
N SER A 323 -14.89 -6.10 -8.90
CA SER A 323 -14.02 -7.27 -8.93
C SER A 323 -14.51 -8.36 -9.90
N SER A 324 -15.84 -8.55 -10.02
CA SER A 324 -16.41 -9.45 -11.02
C SER A 324 -16.21 -8.95 -12.45
N ALA A 325 -16.28 -7.63 -12.67
CA ALA A 325 -15.94 -7.04 -13.96
C ALA A 325 -14.46 -7.26 -14.32
N ILE A 326 -13.55 -7.08 -13.34
CA ILE A 326 -12.12 -7.38 -13.50
C ILE A 326 -11.93 -8.86 -13.82
N SER A 327 -12.56 -9.79 -13.07
CA SER A 327 -12.50 -11.22 -13.33
C SER A 327 -12.99 -11.56 -14.75
N LEU A 328 -14.08 -10.92 -15.20
CA LEU A 328 -14.61 -11.11 -16.54
C LEU A 328 -13.64 -10.59 -17.61
N ILE A 329 -13.04 -9.41 -17.40
CA ILE A 329 -12.03 -8.86 -18.32
C ILE A 329 -10.82 -9.82 -18.39
N TYR A 330 -10.33 -10.30 -17.25
CA TYR A 330 -9.22 -11.26 -17.19
C TYR A 330 -9.56 -12.58 -17.87
N PHE A 331 -10.80 -13.04 -17.76
CA PHE A 331 -11.27 -14.24 -18.44
C PHE A 331 -11.39 -14.03 -19.96
N LEU A 332 -11.97 -12.92 -20.42
CA LEU A 332 -12.14 -12.62 -21.84
C LEU A 332 -10.81 -12.37 -22.55
N PHE A 333 -9.86 -11.72 -21.87
CA PHE A 333 -8.55 -11.38 -22.40
C PHE A 333 -7.43 -12.29 -21.86
N TYR A 334 -7.79 -13.54 -21.54
CA TYR A 334 -6.92 -14.51 -20.86
C TYR A 334 -5.58 -14.68 -21.56
N TYR A 335 -5.60 -14.97 -22.84
CA TYR A 335 -4.41 -15.18 -23.66
C TYR A 335 -3.70 -13.86 -24.01
N GLN A 336 -4.45 -12.81 -24.27
CA GLN A 336 -3.89 -11.49 -24.60
C GLN A 336 -3.10 -10.90 -23.43
N ILE A 337 -3.56 -11.12 -22.20
CA ILE A 337 -2.82 -10.66 -21.02
C ILE A 337 -1.49 -11.39 -20.90
N GLY A 338 -1.45 -12.70 -21.08
CA GLY A 338 -0.21 -13.47 -21.05
C GLY A 338 0.79 -13.03 -22.12
N THR A 339 0.34 -12.88 -23.37
CA THR A 339 1.19 -12.42 -24.48
C THR A 339 1.65 -10.97 -24.31
N LEU A 340 0.85 -10.11 -23.67
CA LEU A 340 1.26 -8.74 -23.32
C LEU A 340 2.35 -8.71 -22.25
N MET A 341 2.32 -9.69 -21.33
CA MET A 341 3.25 -9.74 -20.19
C MET A 341 4.60 -10.33 -20.56
N THR A 342 4.67 -11.27 -21.51
CA THR A 342 5.92 -11.93 -21.89
C THR A 342 5.85 -12.52 -23.32
N GLU A 343 7.00 -12.48 -24.00
CA GLU A 343 7.19 -13.17 -25.30
C GLU A 343 7.73 -14.61 -25.12
N ASN A 344 8.15 -14.97 -23.90
CA ASN A 344 8.68 -16.30 -23.60
C ASN A 344 7.53 -17.33 -23.51
N THR A 345 7.61 -18.38 -24.34
CA THR A 345 6.57 -19.39 -24.46
C THR A 345 6.38 -20.21 -23.20
N ASP A 346 7.46 -20.60 -22.52
CA ASP A 346 7.40 -21.44 -21.32
C ASP A 346 6.75 -20.68 -20.14
N ILE A 347 7.14 -19.41 -19.98
CA ILE A 347 6.53 -18.52 -18.97
C ILE A 347 5.04 -18.31 -19.29
N SER A 348 4.68 -18.10 -20.57
CA SER A 348 3.29 -17.91 -20.99
C SER A 348 2.43 -19.14 -20.72
N LEU A 349 2.93 -20.34 -21.02
CA LEU A 349 2.21 -21.59 -20.76
C LEU A 349 1.94 -21.77 -19.27
N LEU A 350 2.98 -21.63 -18.45
CA LEU A 350 2.86 -21.75 -16.99
C LEU A 350 1.96 -20.64 -16.41
N PHE A 351 1.96 -19.43 -17.00
CA PHE A 351 1.06 -18.36 -16.64
C PHE A 351 -0.40 -18.76 -16.90
N TYR A 352 -0.71 -19.32 -18.07
CA TYR A 352 -2.06 -19.76 -18.40
C TYR A 352 -2.55 -20.89 -17.50
N GLU A 353 -1.70 -21.84 -17.13
CA GLU A 353 -2.06 -22.89 -16.20
C GLU A 353 -2.49 -22.40 -14.81
N ASN A 354 -1.98 -21.24 -14.38
CA ASN A 354 -2.19 -20.71 -13.03
C ASN A 354 -3.12 -19.48 -12.97
N PHE A 355 -3.32 -18.78 -14.07
CA PHE A 355 -4.01 -17.49 -14.08
C PHE A 355 -5.49 -17.58 -13.67
N TRP A 356 -6.16 -18.71 -13.91
CA TRP A 356 -7.53 -18.93 -13.49
C TRP A 356 -7.72 -18.80 -11.97
N ILE A 357 -6.70 -19.18 -11.16
CA ILE A 357 -6.73 -19.02 -9.68
C ILE A 357 -6.82 -17.52 -9.35
N VAL A 358 -5.99 -16.70 -9.99
CA VAL A 358 -5.99 -15.26 -9.81
C VAL A 358 -7.35 -14.64 -10.18
N ILE A 359 -8.00 -15.13 -11.24
CA ILE A 359 -9.34 -14.69 -11.64
C ILE A 359 -10.38 -15.00 -10.57
N LEU A 360 -10.38 -16.23 -10.04
CA LEU A 360 -11.31 -16.63 -8.97
C LEU A 360 -11.06 -15.90 -7.65
N MET A 361 -9.83 -15.49 -7.38
CA MET A 361 -9.47 -14.77 -6.17
C MET A 361 -10.04 -13.36 -6.11
N GLN A 362 -10.31 -12.69 -7.24
CA GLN A 362 -10.65 -11.26 -7.29
C GLN A 362 -11.88 -10.91 -6.42
N PRO A 363 -13.05 -11.56 -6.55
CA PRO A 363 -14.22 -11.22 -5.74
C PRO A 363 -13.97 -11.44 -4.24
N ILE A 364 -13.28 -12.51 -3.87
CA ILE A 364 -12.98 -12.83 -2.47
C ILE A 364 -11.99 -11.82 -1.88
N THR A 365 -10.97 -11.46 -2.67
CA THR A 365 -10.01 -10.42 -2.31
C THR A 365 -10.72 -9.09 -2.05
N ALA A 366 -11.61 -8.67 -2.95
CA ALA A 366 -12.34 -7.41 -2.82
C ALA A 366 -13.21 -7.37 -1.55
N ILE A 367 -13.92 -8.45 -1.23
CA ILE A 367 -14.72 -8.58 0.01
C ILE A 367 -13.80 -8.51 1.24
N THR A 368 -12.68 -9.20 1.22
CA THR A 368 -11.69 -9.20 2.32
C THR A 368 -11.11 -7.80 2.54
N PHE A 369 -10.82 -7.07 1.46
CA PHE A 369 -10.34 -5.68 1.53
C PHE A 369 -11.42 -4.74 2.05
N LEU A 370 -12.69 -4.93 1.67
CA LEU A 370 -13.81 -4.15 2.20
C LEU A 370 -13.88 -4.24 3.72
N PHE A 371 -13.91 -5.45 4.29
CA PHE A 371 -13.95 -5.62 5.74
C PHE A 371 -12.69 -5.06 6.40
N SER A 372 -11.51 -5.28 5.79
CA SER A 372 -10.26 -4.69 6.29
C SER A 372 -10.31 -3.16 6.33
N GLY A 373 -10.89 -2.51 5.31
CA GLY A 373 -11.09 -1.06 5.26
C GLY A 373 -12.01 -0.56 6.36
N VAL A 374 -13.17 -1.20 6.52
CA VAL A 374 -14.18 -0.86 7.55
C VAL A 374 -13.60 -0.98 8.96
N TYR A 375 -12.92 -2.08 9.27
CA TYR A 375 -12.30 -2.30 10.58
C TYR A 375 -11.18 -1.31 10.88
N LYS A 376 -10.34 -1.02 9.87
CA LYS A 376 -9.29 0.00 9.98
C LYS A 376 -9.88 1.38 10.27
N GLY A 377 -10.98 1.73 9.60
CA GLY A 377 -11.70 2.99 9.83
C GLY A 377 -12.30 3.12 11.21
N MET A 378 -12.92 2.06 11.73
CA MET A 378 -13.45 2.01 13.09
C MET A 378 -12.36 1.96 14.18
N GLY A 379 -11.10 1.76 13.81
CA GLY A 379 -9.97 1.68 14.74
C GLY A 379 -9.76 0.29 15.37
N PHE A 380 -10.38 -0.77 14.85
CA PHE A 380 -10.22 -2.15 15.33
C PHE A 380 -9.00 -2.84 14.73
N THR A 381 -7.83 -2.24 14.93
CA THR A 381 -6.56 -2.71 14.37
C THR A 381 -6.12 -4.07 14.91
N GLN A 382 -6.48 -4.38 16.16
CA GLN A 382 -6.22 -5.70 16.78
C GLN A 382 -6.92 -6.82 16.02
N VAL A 383 -8.20 -6.65 15.67
CA VAL A 383 -8.95 -7.65 14.89
C VAL A 383 -8.29 -7.90 13.54
N LEU A 384 -7.77 -6.84 12.90
CA LEU A 384 -7.04 -6.97 11.63
C LEU A 384 -5.73 -7.74 11.80
N ARG A 385 -4.95 -7.44 12.84
CA ARG A 385 -3.72 -8.14 13.17
C ARG A 385 -3.99 -9.63 13.41
N ASP A 386 -4.94 -9.91 14.30
CA ASP A 386 -5.26 -11.29 14.71
C ASP A 386 -5.79 -12.12 13.53
N ALA A 387 -6.64 -11.53 12.67
CA ALA A 387 -7.11 -12.17 11.45
C ALA A 387 -5.97 -12.52 10.49
N PHE A 388 -4.95 -11.67 10.36
CA PHE A 388 -3.77 -11.96 9.53
C PHE A 388 -2.91 -13.06 10.13
N ILE A 389 -2.66 -13.03 11.44
CA ILE A 389 -1.89 -14.08 12.14
C ILE A 389 -2.58 -15.43 12.00
N ILE A 390 -3.87 -15.50 12.33
CA ILE A 390 -4.64 -16.74 12.28
C ILE A 390 -4.71 -17.27 10.84
N ALA A 391 -5.02 -16.40 9.86
CA ALA A 391 -5.07 -16.81 8.46
C ALA A 391 -3.71 -17.31 7.94
N THR A 392 -2.60 -16.73 8.40
CA THR A 392 -1.27 -17.18 8.01
C THR A 392 -0.93 -18.54 8.64
N LEU A 393 -1.15 -18.69 9.95
CA LEU A 393 -0.78 -19.91 10.68
C LEU A 393 -1.72 -21.10 10.41
N LEU A 394 -3.03 -20.86 10.28
CA LEU A 394 -4.04 -21.90 10.12
C LEU A 394 -4.60 -22.02 8.70
N GLY A 395 -4.39 -21.01 7.85
CA GLY A 395 -4.80 -21.02 6.45
C GLY A 395 -3.63 -21.25 5.51
N PHE A 396 -2.71 -20.27 5.40
CA PHE A 396 -1.62 -20.30 4.42
C PHE A 396 -0.64 -21.45 4.63
N LEU A 397 -0.02 -21.54 5.81
CA LEU A 397 1.03 -22.52 6.08
C LEU A 397 0.55 -23.97 5.94
N PRO A 398 -0.60 -24.38 6.50
CA PRO A 398 -1.09 -25.75 6.31
C PRO A 398 -1.50 -26.02 4.86
N ALA A 399 -2.18 -25.07 4.18
CA ALA A 399 -2.55 -25.25 2.79
C ALA A 399 -1.30 -25.37 1.90
N PHE A 400 -0.30 -24.53 2.15
CA PHE A 400 0.97 -24.59 1.43
C PHE A 400 1.65 -25.95 1.65
N TYR A 401 1.74 -26.43 2.91
CA TYR A 401 2.33 -27.73 3.23
C TYR A 401 1.63 -28.88 2.49
N VAL A 402 0.31 -28.89 2.47
CA VAL A 402 -0.48 -29.92 1.76
C VAL A 402 -0.25 -29.83 0.25
N CYS A 403 -0.35 -28.63 -0.33
CA CYS A 403 -0.24 -28.47 -1.78
C CYS A 403 1.18 -28.76 -2.29
N GLU A 404 2.21 -28.42 -1.54
CA GLU A 404 3.61 -28.59 -1.94
C GLU A 404 4.14 -30.00 -1.65
N ASN A 405 3.96 -30.51 -0.40
CA ASN A 405 4.59 -31.74 0.05
C ASN A 405 3.73 -33.01 -0.14
N LEU A 406 2.40 -32.88 -0.23
CA LEU A 406 1.51 -34.02 -0.40
C LEU A 406 0.95 -34.11 -1.84
N LEU A 407 0.71 -32.99 -2.49
CA LEU A 407 0.08 -32.95 -3.82
C LEU A 407 1.08 -32.59 -4.93
N GLU A 408 2.25 -32.06 -4.59
CA GLU A 408 3.32 -31.66 -5.50
C GLU A 408 2.82 -30.72 -6.63
N TRP A 409 1.94 -29.77 -6.29
CA TRP A 409 1.30 -28.86 -7.27
C TRP A 409 2.21 -27.72 -7.74
N GLY A 410 3.42 -27.61 -7.21
CA GLY A 410 4.38 -26.58 -7.60
C GLY A 410 3.81 -25.17 -7.53
N LEU A 411 3.87 -24.40 -8.63
CA LEU A 411 3.37 -23.02 -8.65
C LEU A 411 1.86 -22.92 -8.35
N SER A 412 1.06 -23.86 -8.86
CA SER A 412 -0.38 -23.91 -8.56
C SER A 412 -0.64 -24.10 -7.07
N GLY A 413 0.22 -24.84 -6.36
CA GLY A 413 0.17 -25.05 -4.92
C GLY A 413 0.40 -23.74 -4.14
N ILE A 414 1.35 -22.92 -4.56
CA ILE A 414 1.59 -21.59 -3.99
C ILE A 414 0.35 -20.73 -4.10
N TRP A 415 -0.26 -20.65 -5.29
CA TRP A 415 -1.45 -19.84 -5.54
C TRP A 415 -2.71 -20.38 -4.87
N ALA A 416 -2.85 -21.70 -4.76
CA ALA A 416 -3.92 -22.34 -3.97
C ALA A 416 -3.80 -21.98 -2.48
N ALA A 417 -2.59 -22.00 -1.93
CA ALA A 417 -2.35 -21.55 -0.56
C ALA A 417 -2.68 -20.07 -0.34
N PHE A 418 -2.37 -19.19 -1.31
CA PHE A 418 -2.80 -17.79 -1.30
C PHE A 418 -4.32 -17.67 -1.32
N PHE A 419 -5.01 -18.44 -2.15
CA PHE A 419 -6.46 -18.45 -2.20
C PHE A 419 -7.07 -18.82 -0.84
N VAL A 420 -6.61 -19.92 -0.24
CA VAL A 420 -7.04 -20.34 1.11
C VAL A 420 -6.76 -19.26 2.14
N TRP A 421 -5.59 -18.62 2.10
CA TRP A 421 -5.23 -17.53 3.00
C TRP A 421 -6.19 -16.36 2.95
N ILE A 422 -6.57 -15.91 1.73
CA ILE A 422 -7.52 -14.81 1.56
C ILE A 422 -8.91 -15.19 2.02
N VAL A 423 -9.37 -16.42 1.75
CA VAL A 423 -10.65 -16.96 2.23
C VAL A 423 -10.69 -17.00 3.76
N PHE A 424 -9.66 -17.51 4.42
CA PHE A 424 -9.58 -17.54 5.88
C PHE A 424 -9.61 -16.13 6.46
N ARG A 425 -8.81 -15.21 5.93
CA ARG A 425 -8.76 -13.83 6.38
C ARG A 425 -10.12 -13.12 6.22
N GLY A 426 -10.74 -13.27 5.05
CA GLY A 426 -12.07 -12.73 4.78
C GLY A 426 -13.15 -13.34 5.66
N GLY A 427 -13.11 -14.66 5.86
CA GLY A 427 -14.03 -15.41 6.70
C GLY A 427 -13.96 -14.97 8.17
N ILE A 428 -12.75 -14.83 8.74
CA ILE A 428 -12.57 -14.36 10.13
C ILE A 428 -13.14 -12.96 10.31
N LEU A 429 -12.83 -12.04 9.40
CA LEU A 429 -13.35 -10.67 9.46
C LEU A 429 -14.86 -10.62 9.29
N PHE A 430 -15.42 -11.41 8.39
CA PHE A 430 -16.86 -11.49 8.16
C PHE A 430 -17.60 -12.07 9.38
N LEU A 431 -17.13 -13.17 9.94
CA LEU A 431 -17.74 -13.79 11.14
C LEU A 431 -17.67 -12.85 12.34
N HIS A 432 -16.55 -12.17 12.54
CA HIS A 432 -16.44 -11.16 13.58
C HIS A 432 -17.42 -10.00 13.33
N TYR A 433 -17.58 -9.56 12.08
CA TYR A 433 -18.54 -8.52 11.70
C TYR A 433 -19.99 -8.92 12.06
N LEU A 434 -20.42 -10.12 11.71
CA LEU A 434 -21.73 -10.65 12.05
C LEU A 434 -21.93 -10.68 13.57
N SER A 435 -20.98 -11.22 14.33
CA SER A 435 -21.02 -11.27 15.79
C SER A 435 -21.08 -9.88 16.42
N PHE A 436 -20.30 -8.92 15.92
CA PHE A 436 -20.26 -7.56 16.44
C PHE A 436 -21.61 -6.82 16.28
N PHE A 437 -22.23 -6.93 15.10
CA PHE A 437 -23.51 -6.28 14.84
C PHE A 437 -24.69 -7.03 15.44
N TYR A 438 -24.65 -8.37 15.52
CA TYR A 438 -25.67 -9.18 16.18
C TYR A 438 -25.82 -8.83 17.66
N LYS A 439 -24.71 -8.77 18.41
CA LYS A 439 -24.70 -8.39 19.83
C LYS A 439 -25.31 -7.01 20.10
N ARG A 440 -25.22 -6.10 19.13
CA ARG A 440 -25.73 -4.72 19.27
C ARG A 440 -27.15 -4.51 18.76
N SER A 441 -27.68 -5.42 17.96
CA SER A 441 -29.10 -5.42 17.59
C SER A 441 -29.97 -5.99 18.71
N VAL A 442 -29.39 -6.84 19.59
CA VAL A 442 -30.12 -7.45 20.74
C VAL A 442 -30.07 -6.56 22.00
N GLN A 443 -29.14 -5.59 22.07
CA GLN A 443 -29.12 -4.56 23.11
C GLN A 443 -29.49 -3.21 22.49
N PRO A 444 -30.79 -2.83 22.43
CA PRO A 444 -31.14 -1.46 22.14
C PRO A 444 -30.60 -0.59 23.27
N SER A 445 -29.92 0.51 22.88
CA SER A 445 -29.30 1.54 23.71
C SER A 445 -30.04 1.78 25.03
N VAL A 446 -29.42 1.45 26.16
CA VAL A 446 -29.63 2.16 27.42
C VAL A 446 -28.87 3.47 27.36
#